data_175577b07389293d5f522cab9f4ed8d8
#
_entry.id   175577b07389293d5f522cab9f4ed8d8
#
_cell.length_a   1.000
_cell.length_b   1.000
_cell.length_c   1.000
_cell.angle_alpha   90.00
_cell.angle_beta   90.00
_cell.angle_gamma   90.00
#
_symmetry.space_group_name_H-M   'P 1'
#
loop_
_entity.id
_entity.type
_entity.pdbx_description
1 polymer ?
#
loop_
_entity_poly.entity_id
_entity_poly.type
_entity_poly.pdbx_seq_one_letter_code
_entity_poly.pdbx_strand_id
1 'polypeptide(L)'
;MSLQATLSLAADMPPVTHSDFPQDNIEQVLLGRDLFFDPLLSGNRNISCASCHHGVLGSADAVPLSVGEGGIGLGKRRRGTSDAPAERHIPRNAPAIFNLGANDFTTLFHDGRVALDPDAPFGIRMPEGNALERPATSLLSAQALLPILSHEEMAGSDGENDIGTAVSAGQIRGADGAWAKLAARVEAVPEYRTRFTALTQSAEPLHISEIGNAIGAFLAFEFRADESPFDAYLRGEAHALTAPQARGMALFYGKATCSSC
;
A
#
# COMPACT_ATOMS: atom_id res chain seq x y z
N MET A 1 -33.15 -14.07 -21.34
CA MET A 1 -32.26 -12.96 -21.70
C MET A 1 -31.12 -13.55 -22.53
N SER A 2 -30.95 -13.06 -23.75
CA SER A 2 -30.03 -13.66 -24.72
C SER A 2 -28.59 -13.38 -24.35
N LEU A 3 -27.67 -14.25 -24.80
CA LEU A 3 -26.21 -14.09 -24.67
C LEU A 3 -25.71 -12.70 -25.15
N GLN A 4 -26.44 -12.08 -26.05
CA GLN A 4 -26.17 -10.76 -26.63
C GLN A 4 -26.37 -9.59 -25.65
N ALA A 5 -27.29 -9.67 -24.68
CA ALA A 5 -27.50 -8.61 -23.69
C ALA A 5 -26.43 -8.58 -22.62
N THR A 6 -25.83 -9.73 -22.32
CA THR A 6 -24.73 -9.86 -21.34
C THR A 6 -23.36 -9.48 -21.90
N LEU A 7 -23.17 -9.61 -23.20
CA LEU A 7 -21.98 -9.11 -23.90
C LEU A 7 -21.95 -7.57 -23.98
N SER A 8 -23.12 -6.91 -23.99
CA SER A 8 -23.24 -5.46 -24.01
C SER A 8 -22.70 -4.81 -22.72
N LEU A 9 -23.00 -5.34 -21.55
CA LEU A 9 -22.57 -4.74 -20.28
C LEU A 9 -21.04 -4.76 -20.06
N ALA A 10 -20.37 -5.81 -20.51
CA ALA A 10 -18.91 -5.86 -20.42
C ALA A 10 -18.24 -5.03 -21.55
N ALA A 11 -18.90 -4.87 -22.69
CA ALA A 11 -18.40 -4.07 -23.82
C ALA A 11 -18.51 -2.56 -23.58
N ASP A 12 -19.35 -2.13 -22.63
CA ASP A 12 -19.54 -0.73 -22.26
C ASP A 12 -18.56 -0.27 -21.15
N MET A 13 -17.73 -1.18 -20.59
CA MET A 13 -16.71 -0.83 -19.60
C MET A 13 -15.46 -0.30 -20.29
N PRO A 14 -14.92 0.84 -19.86
CA PRO A 14 -13.65 1.32 -20.38
C PRO A 14 -12.52 0.35 -19.97
N PRO A 15 -11.55 0.08 -20.84
CA PRO A 15 -10.36 -0.67 -20.45
C PRO A 15 -9.54 0.14 -19.45
N VAL A 16 -8.95 -0.53 -18.47
CA VAL A 16 -7.88 0.08 -17.67
C VAL A 16 -6.67 0.29 -18.56
N THR A 17 -6.08 1.45 -18.47
CA THR A 17 -4.96 1.88 -19.30
C THR A 17 -3.86 2.50 -18.45
N HIS A 18 -2.67 2.64 -19.02
CA HIS A 18 -1.54 3.29 -18.35
C HIS A 18 -1.86 4.73 -17.88
N SER A 19 -2.74 5.45 -18.58
CA SER A 19 -3.14 6.82 -18.21
C SER A 19 -4.04 6.88 -16.97
N ASP A 20 -4.58 5.75 -16.52
CA ASP A 20 -5.38 5.68 -15.30
C ASP A 20 -4.52 5.65 -14.03
N PHE A 21 -3.20 5.61 -14.18
CA PHE A 21 -2.21 5.63 -13.10
C PHE A 21 -1.36 6.91 -13.14
N PRO A 22 -0.74 7.29 -12.00
CA PRO A 22 0.22 8.39 -11.98
C PRO A 22 1.39 8.14 -12.93
N GLN A 23 2.00 9.22 -13.42
CA GLN A 23 3.25 9.11 -14.18
C GLN A 23 4.40 8.64 -13.28
N ASP A 24 5.17 7.68 -13.78
CA ASP A 24 6.24 7.04 -13.02
C ASP A 24 7.50 7.92 -13.00
N ASN A 25 8.01 8.21 -11.80
CA ASN A 25 9.38 8.62 -11.59
C ASN A 25 10.17 7.38 -11.15
N ILE A 26 10.95 6.80 -12.05
CA ILE A 26 11.63 5.51 -11.82
C ILE A 26 12.60 5.56 -10.63
N GLU A 27 13.31 6.67 -10.41
CA GLU A 27 14.19 6.81 -9.24
C GLU A 27 13.40 6.78 -7.93
N GLN A 28 12.24 7.44 -7.91
CA GLN A 28 11.33 7.41 -6.76
C GLN A 28 10.74 6.01 -6.54
N VAL A 29 10.34 5.33 -7.62
CA VAL A 29 9.84 3.93 -7.59
C VAL A 29 10.88 2.98 -7.02
N LEU A 30 12.13 3.05 -7.51
CA LEU A 30 13.22 2.20 -7.04
C LEU A 30 13.56 2.47 -5.57
N LEU A 31 13.51 3.72 -5.15
CA LEU A 31 13.71 4.09 -3.75
C LEU A 31 12.59 3.55 -2.86
N GLY A 32 11.34 3.66 -3.32
CA GLY A 32 10.16 3.11 -2.64
C GLY A 32 10.19 1.59 -2.56
N ARG A 33 10.67 0.91 -3.62
CA ARG A 33 10.88 -0.54 -3.60
C ARG A 33 11.84 -0.94 -2.48
N ASP A 34 12.99 -0.30 -2.41
CA ASP A 34 14.00 -0.65 -1.42
C ASP A 34 13.46 -0.45 0.00
N LEU A 35 12.76 0.65 0.26
CA LEU A 35 12.08 0.91 1.55
C LEU A 35 10.95 -0.09 1.85
N PHE A 36 10.21 -0.55 0.84
CA PHE A 36 9.13 -1.52 1.01
C PHE A 36 9.62 -2.88 1.51
N PHE A 37 10.83 -3.26 1.11
CA PHE A 37 11.47 -4.51 1.54
C PHE A 37 12.38 -4.34 2.77
N ASP A 38 12.77 -3.11 3.11
CA ASP A 38 13.67 -2.83 4.23
C ASP A 38 12.90 -2.80 5.57
N PRO A 39 13.33 -3.55 6.59
CA PRO A 39 12.72 -3.48 7.91
C PRO A 39 13.02 -2.20 8.69
N LEU A 40 13.80 -1.28 8.13
CA LEU A 40 14.26 -0.05 8.78
C LEU A 40 13.12 0.83 9.32
N LEU A 41 11.93 0.77 8.66
CA LEU A 41 10.74 1.53 9.05
C LEU A 41 9.95 0.90 10.20
N SER A 42 10.27 -0.31 10.64
CA SER A 42 9.64 -0.88 11.85
C SER A 42 10.38 -0.48 13.12
N GLY A 43 9.66 -0.39 14.23
CA GLY A 43 10.24 0.02 15.51
C GLY A 43 11.42 -0.85 15.90
N ASN A 44 11.26 -2.16 15.90
CA ASN A 44 12.28 -3.15 16.25
C ASN A 44 13.16 -3.58 15.05
N ARG A 45 12.96 -3.00 13.85
CA ARG A 45 13.70 -3.31 12.60
C ARG A 45 13.65 -4.80 12.24
N ASN A 46 12.51 -5.43 12.41
CA ASN A 46 12.32 -6.88 12.24
C ASN A 46 11.19 -7.24 11.26
N ILE A 47 10.47 -6.26 10.75
CA ILE A 47 9.37 -6.43 9.80
C ILE A 47 9.41 -5.33 8.74
N SER A 48 9.06 -5.67 7.50
CA SER A 48 8.89 -4.73 6.39
C SER A 48 7.48 -4.84 5.80
N CYS A 49 7.09 -3.90 4.94
CA CYS A 49 5.81 -3.96 4.23
C CYS A 49 5.66 -5.29 3.47
N ALA A 50 6.74 -5.77 2.83
CA ALA A 50 6.79 -7.02 2.11
C ALA A 50 6.55 -8.27 2.98
N SER A 51 6.64 -8.17 4.30
CA SER A 51 6.36 -9.29 5.20
C SER A 51 4.87 -9.70 5.18
N CYS A 52 3.98 -8.73 4.97
CA CYS A 52 2.53 -8.92 4.88
C CYS A 52 2.00 -8.70 3.45
N HIS A 53 2.70 -7.93 2.62
CA HIS A 53 2.30 -7.64 1.23
C HIS A 53 3.30 -8.24 0.25
N HIS A 54 3.31 -9.58 0.15
CA HIS A 54 4.30 -10.28 -0.68
C HIS A 54 3.75 -10.63 -2.06
N GLY A 55 4.46 -10.24 -3.14
CA GLY A 55 4.01 -10.42 -4.52
C GLY A 55 3.62 -11.86 -4.88
N VAL A 56 4.42 -12.86 -4.45
CA VAL A 56 4.10 -14.29 -4.71
C VAL A 56 2.87 -14.81 -3.94
N LEU A 57 2.36 -14.04 -2.97
CA LEU A 57 1.16 -14.37 -2.21
C LEU A 57 -0.03 -13.48 -2.62
N GLY A 58 0.00 -12.92 -3.83
CA GLY A 58 -1.05 -12.05 -4.34
C GLY A 58 -1.07 -10.68 -3.65
N SER A 59 0.11 -10.16 -3.28
CA SER A 59 0.30 -8.91 -2.53
C SER A 59 -0.40 -8.88 -1.15
N ALA A 60 -0.71 -10.04 -0.60
CA ALA A 60 -1.20 -10.29 0.75
C ALA A 60 -0.23 -11.25 1.48
N ASP A 61 -0.64 -11.85 2.59
CA ASP A 61 0.17 -12.81 3.34
C ASP A 61 -0.40 -14.24 3.37
N ALA A 62 -1.52 -14.47 2.70
CA ALA A 62 -2.20 -15.76 2.57
C ALA A 62 -2.62 -16.40 3.92
N VAL A 63 -2.84 -15.59 4.96
CA VAL A 63 -3.41 -16.03 6.25
C VAL A 63 -4.62 -15.18 6.63
N PRO A 64 -5.58 -15.71 7.40
CA PRO A 64 -6.79 -14.95 7.75
C PRO A 64 -6.52 -13.70 8.61
N LEU A 65 -5.58 -13.81 9.55
CA LEU A 65 -5.12 -12.71 10.39
C LEU A 65 -3.60 -12.71 10.38
N SER A 66 -3.03 -11.61 9.92
CA SER A 66 -1.59 -11.44 9.80
C SER A 66 -0.90 -11.48 11.15
N VAL A 67 0.30 -12.02 11.19
CA VAL A 67 1.22 -11.87 12.32
C VAL A 67 2.13 -10.69 12.00
N GLY A 68 1.97 -9.60 12.73
CA GLY A 68 2.71 -8.36 12.50
C GLY A 68 4.09 -8.37 13.15
N GLU A 69 4.33 -7.35 13.97
CA GLU A 69 5.58 -7.12 14.69
C GLU A 69 5.98 -8.34 15.53
N GLY A 70 7.28 -8.67 15.56
CA GLY A 70 7.79 -9.88 16.24
C GLY A 70 7.58 -11.21 15.50
N GLY A 71 6.87 -11.20 14.35
CA GLY A 71 6.68 -12.39 13.53
C GLY A 71 7.88 -12.72 12.66
N ILE A 72 8.19 -14.01 12.50
CA ILE A 72 9.23 -14.53 11.59
C ILE A 72 8.66 -15.47 10.55
N GLY A 73 9.25 -15.48 9.36
CA GLY A 73 8.80 -16.28 8.21
C GLY A 73 7.83 -15.50 7.31
N LEU A 74 7.24 -16.20 6.36
CA LEU A 74 6.34 -15.65 5.33
C LEU A 74 5.08 -16.50 5.18
N GLY A 75 3.96 -15.85 4.89
CA GLY A 75 2.69 -16.48 4.61
C GLY A 75 2.26 -17.42 5.73
N LYS A 76 1.77 -18.60 5.39
CA LYS A 76 1.32 -19.63 6.35
C LYS A 76 2.42 -20.14 7.30
N ARG A 77 3.69 -19.82 7.03
CA ARG A 77 4.81 -20.16 7.91
C ARG A 77 5.22 -19.02 8.84
N ARG A 78 4.60 -17.84 8.69
CA ARG A 78 4.84 -16.71 9.57
C ARG A 78 4.20 -16.96 10.93
N ARG A 79 4.99 -16.85 11.97
CA ARG A 79 4.57 -17.09 13.37
C ARG A 79 5.38 -16.22 14.32
N GLY A 80 4.90 -16.00 15.52
CA GLY A 80 5.67 -15.38 16.59
C GLY A 80 6.83 -16.27 17.06
N THR A 81 7.74 -15.69 17.80
CA THR A 81 8.85 -16.40 18.46
C THR A 81 8.46 -16.77 19.89
N SER A 82 9.25 -17.67 20.54
CA SER A 82 9.07 -17.99 21.95
C SER A 82 9.19 -16.77 22.88
N ASP A 83 9.97 -15.79 22.47
CA ASP A 83 10.26 -14.58 23.25
C ASP A 83 9.30 -13.41 22.90
N ALA A 84 8.60 -13.51 21.78
CA ALA A 84 7.50 -12.68 21.38
C ALA A 84 6.34 -13.57 20.94
N PRO A 85 5.50 -14.02 21.87
CA PRO A 85 4.39 -14.91 21.55
C PRO A 85 3.51 -14.28 20.48
N ALA A 86 3.06 -15.11 19.53
CA ALA A 86 2.30 -14.77 18.33
C ALA A 86 0.90 -14.18 18.61
N GLU A 87 0.71 -13.51 19.71
CA GLU A 87 -0.57 -12.94 20.13
C GLU A 87 -0.85 -11.58 19.53
N ARG A 88 0.12 -10.98 18.83
CA ARG A 88 -0.09 -9.74 18.08
C ARG A 88 -0.59 -10.04 16.67
N HIS A 89 -1.78 -10.60 16.61
CA HIS A 89 -2.49 -10.69 15.35
C HIS A 89 -3.06 -9.32 14.97
N ILE A 90 -2.81 -8.92 13.74
CA ILE A 90 -3.49 -7.79 13.15
C ILE A 90 -4.96 -8.18 12.98
N PRO A 91 -5.92 -7.33 13.41
CA PRO A 91 -7.34 -7.71 13.50
C PRO A 91 -8.02 -7.93 12.14
N ARG A 92 -7.29 -7.75 11.03
CA ARG A 92 -7.77 -7.95 9.65
C ARG A 92 -6.72 -8.67 8.82
N ASN A 93 -7.20 -9.33 7.78
CA ASN A 93 -6.35 -9.86 6.72
C ASN A 93 -5.59 -8.73 6.02
N ALA A 94 -4.34 -8.95 5.66
CA ALA A 94 -3.59 -8.05 4.79
C ALA A 94 -4.28 -8.01 3.41
N PRO A 95 -4.86 -6.87 2.99
CA PRO A 95 -5.54 -6.79 1.72
C PRO A 95 -4.56 -6.85 0.56
N ALA A 96 -5.01 -7.39 -0.58
CA ALA A 96 -4.27 -7.22 -1.82
C ALA A 96 -4.20 -5.73 -2.21
N ILE A 97 -3.06 -5.31 -2.77
CA ILE A 97 -2.78 -3.91 -3.09
C ILE A 97 -2.73 -3.65 -4.60
N PHE A 98 -3.22 -4.59 -5.43
CA PHE A 98 -3.33 -4.41 -6.88
C PHE A 98 -4.24 -3.23 -7.24
N ASN A 99 -3.81 -2.44 -8.21
CA ASN A 99 -4.51 -1.30 -8.80
C ASN A 99 -4.92 -0.16 -7.85
N LEU A 100 -4.55 -0.21 -6.56
CA LEU A 100 -4.92 0.85 -5.61
C LEU A 100 -4.27 2.22 -5.92
N GLY A 101 -3.31 2.27 -6.84
CA GLY A 101 -2.73 3.50 -7.37
C GLY A 101 -3.50 4.11 -8.53
N ALA A 102 -4.57 3.47 -9.04
CA ALA A 102 -5.37 4.03 -10.12
C ALA A 102 -6.12 5.29 -9.65
N ASN A 103 -6.26 6.26 -10.55
CA ASN A 103 -6.87 7.57 -10.28
C ASN A 103 -8.34 7.49 -9.81
N ASP A 104 -9.03 6.40 -10.13
CA ASP A 104 -10.41 6.15 -9.72
C ASP A 104 -10.56 5.79 -8.23
N PHE A 105 -9.46 5.37 -7.57
CA PHE A 105 -9.50 5.13 -6.14
C PHE A 105 -9.44 6.45 -5.39
N THR A 106 -10.56 6.83 -4.80
CA THR A 106 -10.71 8.05 -3.99
C THR A 106 -10.72 7.77 -2.49
N THR A 107 -10.71 6.49 -2.10
CA THR A 107 -10.83 6.07 -0.71
C THR A 107 -10.10 4.75 -0.48
N LEU A 108 -9.35 4.65 0.60
CA LEU A 108 -8.66 3.44 1.05
C LEU A 108 -9.13 3.01 2.45
N PHE A 109 -8.85 1.77 2.82
CA PHE A 109 -9.34 1.05 3.99
C PHE A 109 -10.86 0.78 3.94
N HIS A 110 -11.27 -0.25 4.70
CA HIS A 110 -12.67 -0.69 4.79
C HIS A 110 -13.61 0.37 5.38
N ASP A 111 -13.09 1.30 6.15
CA ASP A 111 -13.83 2.37 6.84
C ASP A 111 -13.61 3.76 6.20
N GLY A 112 -12.85 3.80 5.11
CA GLY A 112 -12.61 5.03 4.37
C GLY A 112 -11.76 6.06 5.12
N ARG A 113 -10.93 5.61 6.08
CA ARG A 113 -10.12 6.52 6.91
C ARG A 113 -9.07 7.32 6.13
N VAL A 114 -8.66 6.85 4.97
CA VAL A 114 -7.81 7.61 4.02
C VAL A 114 -8.63 7.87 2.77
N ALA A 115 -8.85 9.14 2.43
CA ALA A 115 -9.68 9.53 1.29
C ALA A 115 -9.23 10.87 0.71
N LEU A 116 -9.51 11.09 -0.57
CA LEU A 116 -9.48 12.43 -1.14
C LEU A 116 -10.54 13.30 -0.47
N ASP A 117 -10.11 14.47 0.00
CA ASP A 117 -10.97 15.42 0.69
C ASP A 117 -10.44 16.83 0.46
N PRO A 118 -11.12 17.65 -0.36
CA PRO A 118 -10.68 19.01 -0.67
C PRO A 118 -10.55 19.92 0.55
N ASP A 119 -11.26 19.61 1.63
CA ASP A 119 -11.26 20.41 2.87
C ASP A 119 -10.15 19.95 3.85
N ALA A 120 -9.52 18.80 3.58
CA ALA A 120 -8.42 18.31 4.39
C ALA A 120 -7.08 18.96 4.01
N PRO A 121 -6.10 19.03 4.93
CA PRO A 121 -4.75 19.45 4.60
C PRO A 121 -4.18 18.64 3.43
N PHE A 122 -3.62 19.34 2.44
CA PHE A 122 -3.07 18.75 1.21
C PHE A 122 -4.06 17.91 0.38
N GLY A 123 -5.39 18.07 0.60
CA GLY A 123 -6.41 17.37 -0.18
C GLY A 123 -6.62 15.89 0.19
N ILE A 124 -6.00 15.42 1.26
CA ILE A 124 -6.09 14.02 1.72
C ILE A 124 -6.48 13.99 3.19
N ARG A 125 -7.63 13.36 3.47
CA ARG A 125 -8.04 13.03 4.83
C ARG A 125 -7.40 11.71 5.25
N MET A 126 -6.76 11.69 6.41
CA MET A 126 -6.20 10.51 7.07
C MET A 126 -6.27 10.71 8.60
N PRO A 127 -6.22 9.66 9.41
CA PRO A 127 -6.30 9.77 10.86
C PRO A 127 -5.32 10.80 11.45
N GLU A 128 -4.09 10.82 10.92
CA GLU A 128 -3.01 11.70 11.36
C GLU A 128 -2.82 12.92 10.42
N GLY A 129 -3.81 13.24 9.59
CA GLY A 129 -3.69 14.19 8.48
C GLY A 129 -3.18 15.57 8.86
N ASN A 130 -3.65 16.11 9.99
CA ASN A 130 -3.20 17.40 10.51
C ASN A 130 -1.78 17.35 11.11
N ALA A 131 -1.18 16.18 11.19
CA ALA A 131 0.17 15.99 11.70
C ALA A 131 1.25 16.02 10.61
N LEU A 132 0.87 15.89 9.34
CA LEU A 132 1.80 16.04 8.22
C LEU A 132 2.13 17.52 8.01
N GLU A 133 3.42 17.84 7.98
CA GLU A 133 3.92 19.18 7.71
C GLU A 133 4.22 19.40 6.22
N ARG A 134 4.33 18.33 5.44
CA ARG A 134 4.52 18.31 4.00
C ARG A 134 3.54 17.33 3.34
N PRO A 135 3.13 17.55 2.09
CA PRO A 135 2.08 16.75 1.45
C PRO A 135 2.48 15.29 1.23
N ALA A 136 1.53 14.39 1.45
CA ALA A 136 1.49 13.10 0.77
C ALA A 136 0.94 13.35 -0.65
N THR A 137 1.59 12.80 -1.67
CA THR A 137 1.25 13.07 -3.08
C THR A 137 0.16 12.17 -3.63
N SER A 138 -0.21 11.12 -2.90
CA SER A 138 -1.28 10.18 -3.27
C SER A 138 -1.90 9.54 -2.04
N LEU A 139 -3.05 8.89 -2.22
CA LEU A 139 -3.66 8.08 -1.15
C LEU A 139 -2.74 6.96 -0.68
N LEU A 140 -2.02 6.30 -1.59
CA LEU A 140 -1.04 5.27 -1.23
C LEU A 140 0.13 5.83 -0.42
N SER A 141 0.59 7.05 -0.76
CA SER A 141 1.63 7.74 0.01
C SER A 141 1.18 8.01 1.46
N ALA A 142 -0.05 8.49 1.63
CA ALA A 142 -0.63 8.74 2.94
C ALA A 142 -0.86 7.42 3.72
N GLN A 143 -1.39 6.41 3.04
CA GLN A 143 -1.67 5.11 3.63
C GLN A 143 -0.39 4.42 4.12
N ALA A 144 0.72 4.50 3.38
CA ALA A 144 1.99 3.89 3.75
C ALA A 144 2.55 4.40 5.10
N LEU A 145 2.08 5.54 5.58
CA LEU A 145 2.49 6.13 6.85
C LEU A 145 1.72 5.63 8.08
N LEU A 146 0.67 4.83 7.90
CA LEU A 146 -0.16 4.35 9.01
C LEU A 146 0.35 3.05 9.65
N PRO A 147 0.76 2.01 8.89
CA PRO A 147 1.26 0.77 9.48
C PRO A 147 2.48 0.96 10.39
N ILE A 148 3.34 1.93 10.07
CA ILE A 148 4.53 2.26 10.87
C ILE A 148 4.21 2.89 12.24
N LEU A 149 2.95 3.28 12.46
CA LEU A 149 2.42 3.78 13.74
C LEU A 149 1.58 2.73 14.48
N SER A 150 1.30 1.59 13.89
CA SER A 150 0.52 0.53 14.53
C SER A 150 1.43 -0.37 15.37
N HIS A 151 1.09 -0.53 16.64
CA HIS A 151 1.84 -1.39 17.57
C HIS A 151 1.91 -2.83 17.10
N GLU A 152 0.81 -3.34 16.57
CA GLU A 152 0.70 -4.73 16.12
C GLU A 152 1.36 -4.92 14.75
N GLU A 153 1.36 -3.88 13.90
CA GLU A 153 1.90 -4.01 12.55
C GLU A 153 3.41 -3.79 12.53
N MET A 154 3.90 -2.61 12.90
CA MET A 154 5.31 -2.26 12.69
C MET A 154 5.98 -1.46 13.82
N ALA A 155 5.22 -0.74 14.66
CA ALA A 155 5.82 0.14 15.65
C ALA A 155 6.44 -0.60 16.85
N GLY A 156 5.87 -1.74 17.25
CA GLY A 156 6.20 -2.40 18.52
C GLY A 156 5.54 -1.70 19.71
N SER A 157 5.73 -2.22 20.92
CA SER A 157 5.09 -1.72 22.13
C SER A 157 5.90 -0.64 22.83
N ASP A 158 5.26 0.00 23.81
CA ASP A 158 5.93 0.91 24.74
C ASP A 158 7.10 0.19 25.45
N GLY A 159 8.22 0.88 25.54
CA GLY A 159 9.45 0.37 26.17
C GLY A 159 10.26 -0.63 25.32
N GLU A 160 9.75 -1.12 24.20
CA GLU A 160 10.51 -2.01 23.31
C GLU A 160 11.51 -1.23 22.45
N ASN A 161 11.12 -0.05 21.99
CA ASN A 161 11.92 0.80 21.14
C ASN A 161 11.42 2.26 21.21
N ASP A 162 12.19 3.18 20.64
CA ASP A 162 11.90 4.61 20.63
C ASP A 162 10.65 5.00 19.79
N ILE A 163 10.30 4.19 18.79
CA ILE A 163 9.10 4.40 17.95
C ILE A 163 7.85 3.93 18.70
N GLY A 164 7.84 2.70 19.21
CA GLY A 164 6.73 2.17 20.00
C GLY A 164 6.42 3.05 21.22
N THR A 165 7.43 3.54 21.90
CA THR A 165 7.26 4.48 23.03
C THR A 165 6.66 5.82 22.57
N ALA A 166 7.14 6.40 21.47
CA ALA A 166 6.59 7.64 20.94
C ALA A 166 5.13 7.48 20.51
N VAL A 167 4.81 6.38 19.83
CA VAL A 167 3.42 6.06 19.42
C VAL A 167 2.51 5.89 20.64
N SER A 168 2.93 5.13 21.65
CA SER A 168 2.17 4.93 22.90
C SER A 168 1.88 6.24 23.64
N ALA A 169 2.82 7.20 23.56
CA ALA A 169 2.65 8.52 24.13
C ALA A 169 1.82 9.48 23.25
N GLY A 170 1.35 9.05 22.06
CA GLY A 170 0.68 9.92 21.09
C GLY A 170 1.59 10.96 20.45
N GLN A 171 2.91 10.79 20.56
CA GLN A 171 3.91 11.69 20.00
C GLN A 171 4.23 11.29 18.56
N ILE A 172 3.36 11.64 17.64
CA ILE A 172 3.51 11.29 16.22
C ILE A 172 4.34 12.34 15.48
N ARG A 173 4.09 13.62 15.75
CA ARG A 173 4.68 14.80 15.08
C ARG A 173 5.75 15.50 15.90
N GLY A 174 6.41 16.49 15.27
CA GLY A 174 7.49 17.28 15.86
C GLY A 174 8.82 16.54 15.87
N ALA A 175 9.88 17.20 16.31
CA ALA A 175 11.26 16.68 16.25
C ALA A 175 11.47 15.36 17.01
N ASP A 176 10.75 15.15 18.10
CA ASP A 176 10.80 13.94 18.91
C ASP A 176 9.71 12.91 18.58
N GLY A 177 8.87 13.20 17.58
CA GLY A 177 7.77 12.34 17.18
C GLY A 177 8.22 11.09 16.42
N ALA A 178 7.34 10.08 16.38
CA ALA A 178 7.62 8.81 15.73
C ALA A 178 8.03 8.99 14.26
N TRP A 179 7.36 9.87 13.52
CA TRP A 179 7.67 10.13 12.12
C TRP A 179 9.04 10.78 11.92
N ALA A 180 9.42 11.76 12.74
CA ALA A 180 10.73 12.40 12.66
C ALA A 180 11.86 11.40 12.99
N LYS A 181 11.65 10.55 14.01
CA LYS A 181 12.60 9.48 14.36
C LYS A 181 12.79 8.49 13.21
N LEU A 182 11.70 8.06 12.56
CA LEU A 182 11.78 7.16 11.41
C LEU A 182 12.47 7.81 10.21
N ALA A 183 12.13 9.07 9.90
CA ALA A 183 12.78 9.81 8.83
C ALA A 183 14.29 9.97 9.08
N ALA A 184 14.69 10.38 10.30
CA ALA A 184 16.10 10.49 10.68
C ALA A 184 16.84 9.14 10.60
N ARG A 185 16.15 8.03 10.91
CA ARG A 185 16.70 6.68 10.82
C ARG A 185 17.01 6.29 9.37
N VAL A 186 16.10 6.63 8.42
CA VAL A 186 16.33 6.43 6.98
C VAL A 186 17.45 7.35 6.49
N GLU A 187 17.43 8.62 6.87
CA GLU A 187 18.44 9.59 6.49
C GLU A 187 19.85 9.24 7.00
N ALA A 188 19.96 8.54 8.12
CA ALA A 188 21.24 8.08 8.67
C ALA A 188 21.94 7.03 7.77
N VAL A 189 21.21 6.39 6.86
CA VAL A 189 21.79 5.48 5.86
C VAL A 189 22.31 6.31 4.68
N PRO A 190 23.62 6.32 4.40
CA PRO A 190 24.21 7.21 3.39
C PRO A 190 23.63 7.05 2.00
N GLU A 191 23.28 5.82 1.60
CA GLU A 191 22.66 5.54 0.30
C GLU A 191 21.28 6.18 0.19
N TYR A 192 20.42 6.01 1.18
CA TYR A 192 19.10 6.64 1.21
C TYR A 192 19.20 8.17 1.21
N ARG A 193 20.07 8.73 2.05
CA ARG A 193 20.31 10.18 2.08
C ARG A 193 20.68 10.71 0.70
N THR A 194 21.67 10.09 0.04
CA THR A 194 22.12 10.52 -1.29
C THR A 194 20.99 10.50 -2.30
N ARG A 195 20.21 9.41 -2.34
CA ARG A 195 19.12 9.25 -3.29
C ARG A 195 17.96 10.19 -3.01
N PHE A 196 17.56 10.40 -1.76
CA PHE A 196 16.54 11.37 -1.40
C PHE A 196 16.98 12.81 -1.72
N THR A 197 18.22 13.19 -1.39
CA THR A 197 18.74 14.52 -1.76
C THR A 197 18.71 14.75 -3.27
N ALA A 198 19.08 13.74 -4.07
CA ALA A 198 19.00 13.82 -5.52
C ALA A 198 17.55 13.92 -6.04
N LEU A 199 16.62 13.16 -5.43
CA LEU A 199 15.21 13.14 -5.82
C LEU A 199 14.51 14.46 -5.49
N THR A 200 14.71 14.97 -4.28
CA THR A 200 14.04 16.18 -3.78
C THR A 200 14.74 17.47 -4.17
N GLN A 201 16.00 17.39 -4.60
CA GLN A 201 16.89 18.53 -4.86
C GLN A 201 16.98 19.48 -3.64
N SER A 202 16.86 18.92 -2.45
CA SER A 202 16.86 19.65 -1.17
C SER A 202 17.93 19.11 -0.22
N ALA A 203 18.56 20.02 0.51
CA ALA A 203 19.46 19.71 1.61
C ALA A 203 18.75 19.73 2.98
N GLU A 204 17.47 20.01 3.01
CA GLU A 204 16.67 19.94 4.22
C GLU A 204 16.61 18.51 4.77
N PRO A 205 16.43 18.34 6.08
CA PRO A 205 16.24 17.01 6.68
C PRO A 205 15.10 16.25 6.00
N LEU A 206 15.30 14.94 5.82
CA LEU A 206 14.31 14.06 5.22
C LEU A 206 13.00 14.10 6.03
N HIS A 207 11.89 14.29 5.34
CA HIS A 207 10.57 14.28 5.95
C HIS A 207 9.85 12.95 5.69
N ILE A 208 9.01 12.52 6.63
CA ILE A 208 8.29 11.25 6.53
C ILE A 208 7.40 11.18 5.28
N SER A 209 6.83 12.29 4.82
CA SER A 209 6.03 12.32 3.58
C SER A 209 6.84 11.93 2.35
N GLU A 210 8.13 12.26 2.29
CA GLU A 210 9.00 11.89 1.18
C GLU A 210 9.22 10.37 1.13
N ILE A 211 9.32 9.73 2.30
CA ILE A 211 9.34 8.28 2.44
C ILE A 211 8.02 7.67 1.98
N GLY A 212 6.89 8.19 2.47
CA GLY A 212 5.56 7.76 2.05
C GLY A 212 5.35 7.94 0.55
N ASN A 213 5.82 9.06 -0.03
CA ASN A 213 5.72 9.34 -1.46
C ASN A 213 6.52 8.33 -2.30
N ALA A 214 7.71 7.94 -1.85
CA ALA A 214 8.50 6.92 -2.52
C ALA A 214 7.81 5.55 -2.48
N ILE A 215 7.34 5.13 -1.30
CA ILE A 215 6.62 3.85 -1.14
C ILE A 215 5.33 3.86 -1.97
N GLY A 216 4.55 4.95 -1.94
CA GLY A 216 3.32 5.09 -2.72
C GLY A 216 3.57 5.01 -4.23
N ALA A 217 4.65 5.61 -4.73
CA ALA A 217 5.06 5.51 -6.12
C ALA A 217 5.41 4.07 -6.52
N PHE A 218 6.17 3.36 -5.67
CA PHE A 218 6.46 1.94 -5.89
C PHE A 218 5.19 1.08 -5.92
N LEU A 219 4.27 1.28 -4.99
CA LEU A 219 3.01 0.53 -4.94
C LEU A 219 2.16 0.76 -6.19
N ALA A 220 2.05 2.01 -6.64
CA ALA A 220 1.30 2.35 -7.84
C ALA A 220 1.91 1.75 -9.12
N PHE A 221 3.24 1.65 -9.17
CA PHE A 221 3.96 1.09 -10.31
C PHE A 221 3.94 -0.44 -10.31
N GLU A 222 4.41 -1.08 -9.23
CA GLU A 222 4.65 -2.52 -9.17
C GLU A 222 3.36 -3.35 -9.14
N PHE A 223 2.34 -2.84 -8.48
CA PHE A 223 1.07 -3.55 -8.32
C PHE A 223 -0.01 -3.08 -9.30
N ARG A 224 0.39 -2.42 -10.37
CA ARG A 224 -0.48 -2.13 -11.51
C ARG A 224 -0.75 -3.42 -12.29
N ALA A 225 -2.02 -3.66 -12.59
CA ALA A 225 -2.48 -4.81 -13.35
C ALA A 225 -3.49 -4.33 -14.43
N ASP A 226 -2.97 -3.96 -15.59
CA ASP A 226 -3.70 -3.41 -16.74
C ASP A 226 -3.45 -4.21 -18.04
N GLU A 227 -2.82 -5.40 -17.92
CA GLU A 227 -2.47 -6.27 -19.05
C GLU A 227 -3.10 -7.67 -18.97
N SER A 228 -4.21 -7.81 -18.23
CA SER A 228 -4.89 -9.09 -18.15
C SER A 228 -5.57 -9.46 -19.50
N PRO A 229 -5.89 -10.74 -19.75
CA PRO A 229 -6.72 -11.12 -20.91
C PRO A 229 -8.05 -10.39 -20.96
N PHE A 230 -8.60 -9.98 -19.82
CA PHE A 230 -9.84 -9.20 -19.77
C PHE A 230 -9.61 -7.75 -20.21
N ASP A 231 -8.51 -7.13 -19.81
CA ASP A 231 -8.12 -5.80 -20.27
C ASP A 231 -7.90 -5.79 -21.79
N ALA A 232 -7.22 -6.79 -22.31
CA ALA A 232 -7.02 -6.97 -23.75
C ALA A 232 -8.37 -7.12 -24.49
N TYR A 233 -9.33 -7.88 -23.92
CA TYR A 233 -10.67 -7.98 -24.45
C TYR A 233 -11.40 -6.63 -24.47
N LEU A 234 -11.31 -5.84 -23.39
CA LEU A 234 -11.91 -4.51 -23.31
C LEU A 234 -11.29 -3.53 -24.32
N ARG A 235 -10.00 -3.68 -24.61
CA ARG A 235 -9.33 -2.94 -25.70
C ARG A 235 -9.71 -3.40 -27.10
N GLY A 236 -10.58 -4.41 -27.23
CA GLY A 236 -11.08 -4.92 -28.50
C GLY A 236 -10.18 -5.97 -29.18
N GLU A 237 -9.23 -6.56 -28.46
CA GLU A 237 -8.38 -7.60 -29.02
C GLU A 237 -9.16 -8.89 -29.25
N ALA A 238 -9.24 -9.29 -30.52
CA ALA A 238 -9.93 -10.51 -30.91
C ALA A 238 -9.25 -11.73 -30.26
N HIS A 239 -10.03 -12.63 -29.71
CA HIS A 239 -9.56 -13.87 -29.07
C HIS A 239 -8.75 -13.71 -27.79
N ALA A 240 -8.74 -12.53 -27.15
CA ALA A 240 -8.07 -12.30 -25.86
C ALA A 240 -8.58 -13.24 -24.76
N LEU A 241 -9.87 -13.59 -24.80
CA LEU A 241 -10.47 -14.52 -23.86
C LEU A 241 -10.62 -15.92 -24.46
N THR A 242 -10.24 -16.94 -23.70
CA THR A 242 -10.59 -18.33 -24.01
C THR A 242 -12.11 -18.57 -23.84
N ALA A 243 -12.64 -19.63 -24.45
CA ALA A 243 -14.05 -19.95 -24.31
C ALA A 243 -14.53 -20.13 -22.84
N PRO A 244 -13.77 -20.75 -21.91
CA PRO A 244 -14.14 -20.77 -20.50
C PRO A 244 -14.14 -19.36 -19.85
N GLN A 245 -13.16 -18.50 -20.15
CA GLN A 245 -13.09 -17.13 -19.63
C GLN A 245 -14.28 -16.29 -20.13
N ALA A 246 -14.61 -16.37 -21.42
CA ALA A 246 -15.78 -15.68 -21.98
C ALA A 246 -17.10 -16.14 -21.32
N ARG A 247 -17.25 -17.45 -21.03
CA ARG A 247 -18.41 -17.95 -20.27
C ARG A 247 -18.41 -17.43 -18.83
N GLY A 248 -17.24 -17.38 -18.16
CA GLY A 248 -17.09 -16.81 -16.82
C GLY A 248 -17.49 -15.34 -16.78
N MET A 249 -17.01 -14.54 -17.72
CA MET A 249 -17.39 -13.13 -17.90
C MET A 249 -18.92 -12.99 -18.07
N ALA A 250 -19.53 -13.78 -18.96
CA ALA A 250 -20.98 -13.75 -19.18
C ALA A 250 -21.80 -14.16 -17.94
N LEU A 251 -21.27 -15.02 -17.08
CA LEU A 251 -21.87 -15.34 -15.79
C LEU A 251 -21.73 -14.18 -14.80
N PHE A 252 -20.53 -13.63 -14.65
CA PHE A 252 -20.22 -12.58 -13.70
C PHE A 252 -21.03 -11.31 -13.94
N TYR A 253 -21.06 -10.82 -15.18
CA TYR A 253 -21.81 -9.63 -15.59
C TYR A 253 -23.28 -9.91 -15.93
N GLY A 254 -23.72 -11.16 -15.94
CA GLY A 254 -25.05 -11.58 -16.35
C GLY A 254 -25.83 -12.27 -15.25
N LYS A 255 -26.28 -13.47 -15.54
CA LYS A 255 -27.31 -14.19 -14.73
C LYS A 255 -26.84 -14.53 -13.29
N ALA A 256 -25.55 -14.57 -13.02
CA ALA A 256 -25.04 -14.80 -11.66
C ALA A 256 -25.03 -13.53 -10.80
N THR A 257 -25.25 -12.35 -11.39
CA THR A 257 -25.37 -11.04 -10.71
C THR A 257 -24.19 -10.66 -9.85
N CYS A 258 -22.99 -11.25 -10.06
CA CYS A 258 -21.81 -10.99 -9.24
C CYS A 258 -21.32 -9.52 -9.35
N SER A 259 -21.54 -8.90 -10.52
CA SER A 259 -21.18 -7.50 -10.77
C SER A 259 -22.14 -6.47 -10.17
N SER A 260 -23.17 -6.91 -9.42
CA SER A 260 -24.17 -6.00 -8.84
C SER A 260 -23.77 -5.44 -7.48
N CYS A 261 -22.70 -5.95 -6.91
CA CYS A 261 -22.11 -5.44 -5.67
C CYS A 261 -21.05 -4.41 -5.94
#